data_74a30358fd606bf1167a90dc4e2e807d
#
_entry.id   74a30358fd606bf1167a90dc4e2e807d
#
_cell.length_a   1.000
_cell.length_b   1.000
_cell.length_c   1.000
_cell.angle_alpha   90.00
_cell.angle_beta   90.00
_cell.angle_gamma   90.00
#
_symmetry.space_group_name_H-M   'P 1'
#
loop_
_entity.id
_entity.type
_entity.pdbx_description
1 polymer ?
#
loop_
_entity_poly.entity_id
_entity_poly.type
_entity_poly.pdbx_seq_one_letter_code
_entity_poly.pdbx_strand_id
1 'polypeptide(L)'
;MEKTDKIFVAGHRGMVGSAICRALAQAGYANVVVRSHKELDLLDPKAVRDFYASEKPDVAVIAAARVGGIGANSAANSRFLYENEMIAMNTVWGAAEAGVKRLLFLGSTCIYPRMAPQPIPESALLTSELEKTNEGYALAKISGLKLCEFLRRERGLLYHSLMPTNLYGPGDNYDIVHGHVLPTLIRKFETMKDVVPLWGTGKAIREFLHVDDLAAACLFALELENPPDLMNVGSGEEVTIRELAEAVKAATGSTAKIEWDATKPDGTPRKLCDTALIRSLGWKPAIDLRKGLELTVASYRAELAAGTIRL
;
A
#
# COMPACT_ATOMS: atom_id res chain seq x y z
N MET A 1 4.68 1.08 21.75
CA MET A 1 5.46 2.34 21.43
C MET A 1 5.15 3.40 22.48
N GLU A 2 6.18 4.18 22.85
CA GLU A 2 6.02 5.34 23.72
C GLU A 2 5.82 6.62 22.90
N LYS A 3 5.12 7.62 23.44
CA LYS A 3 4.87 8.88 22.71
C LYS A 3 6.15 9.70 22.44
N THR A 4 7.22 9.39 23.16
CA THR A 4 8.56 10.01 23.02
C THR A 4 9.45 9.32 22.00
N ASP A 5 9.09 8.12 21.53
CA ASP A 5 9.88 7.36 20.57
C ASP A 5 10.15 8.18 19.30
N LYS A 6 11.39 8.13 18.82
CA LYS A 6 11.75 8.68 17.52
C LYS A 6 11.36 7.68 16.42
N ILE A 7 10.45 8.09 15.54
CA ILE A 7 9.86 7.24 14.51
C ILE A 7 10.33 7.68 13.14
N PHE A 8 11.08 6.85 12.44
CA PHE A 8 11.41 7.08 11.03
C PHE A 8 10.32 6.55 10.12
N VAL A 9 9.80 7.40 9.22
CA VAL A 9 8.83 7.01 8.18
C VAL A 9 9.47 7.16 6.81
N ALA A 10 9.90 6.02 6.22
CA ALA A 10 10.39 5.97 4.85
C ALA A 10 9.21 6.06 3.87
N GLY A 11 9.30 6.95 2.87
CA GLY A 11 8.23 7.12 1.86
C GLY A 11 7.12 8.08 2.26
N HIS A 12 7.37 9.00 3.18
CA HIS A 12 6.42 9.98 3.74
C HIS A 12 5.69 10.86 2.70
N ARG A 13 6.23 11.01 1.48
CA ARG A 13 5.59 11.76 0.39
C ARG A 13 4.62 10.93 -0.46
N GLY A 14 4.61 9.61 -0.31
CA GLY A 14 3.64 8.74 -0.96
C GLY A 14 2.28 8.76 -0.27
N MET A 15 1.24 8.26 -0.93
CA MET A 15 -0.11 8.13 -0.38
C MET A 15 -0.10 7.48 1.02
N VAL A 16 0.50 6.32 1.15
CA VAL A 16 0.55 5.57 2.41
C VAL A 16 1.40 6.25 3.47
N GLY A 17 2.64 6.64 3.13
CA GLY A 17 3.53 7.27 4.10
C GLY A 17 3.01 8.59 4.65
N SER A 18 2.34 9.41 3.81
CA SER A 18 1.72 10.66 4.26
C SER A 18 0.52 10.40 5.19
N ALA A 19 -0.29 9.38 4.91
CA ALA A 19 -1.39 8.99 5.79
C ALA A 19 -0.88 8.49 7.15
N ILE A 20 0.19 7.70 7.18
CA ILE A 20 0.84 7.25 8.43
C ILE A 20 1.37 8.45 9.22
N CYS A 21 2.03 9.42 8.58
CA CYS A 21 2.49 10.63 9.27
C CYS A 21 1.32 11.43 9.88
N ARG A 22 0.18 11.54 9.18
CA ARG A 22 -1.03 12.17 9.73
C ARG A 22 -1.57 11.41 10.95
N ALA A 23 -1.68 10.07 10.84
CA ALA A 23 -2.16 9.24 11.94
C ALA A 23 -1.26 9.32 13.17
N LEU A 24 0.07 9.30 13.00
CA LEU A 24 1.03 9.46 14.09
C LEU A 24 0.86 10.82 14.77
N ALA A 25 0.74 11.91 14.00
CA ALA A 25 0.55 13.25 14.54
C ALA A 25 -0.78 13.36 15.33
N GLN A 26 -1.87 12.83 14.78
CA GLN A 26 -3.19 12.81 15.44
C GLN A 26 -3.17 12.00 16.74
N ALA A 27 -2.38 10.93 16.79
CA ALA A 27 -2.21 10.11 17.98
C ALA A 27 -1.20 10.70 19.00
N GLY A 28 -0.62 11.87 18.72
CA GLY A 28 0.28 12.57 19.63
C GLY A 28 1.75 12.11 19.59
N TYR A 29 2.17 11.41 18.52
CA TYR A 29 3.59 11.11 18.27
C TYR A 29 4.23 12.30 17.58
N ALA A 30 5.00 13.10 18.33
CA ALA A 30 5.58 14.34 17.82
C ALA A 30 6.99 14.17 17.22
N ASN A 31 7.71 13.09 17.55
CA ASN A 31 9.09 12.87 17.14
C ASN A 31 9.19 12.01 15.87
N VAL A 32 8.59 12.50 14.76
CA VAL A 32 8.59 11.80 13.48
C VAL A 32 9.70 12.34 12.59
N VAL A 33 10.60 11.47 12.16
CA VAL A 33 11.71 11.77 11.25
C VAL A 33 11.37 11.29 9.85
N VAL A 34 11.53 12.17 8.89
CA VAL A 34 11.28 11.87 7.47
C VAL A 34 12.42 12.40 6.61
N ARG A 35 12.69 11.79 5.47
CA ARG A 35 13.66 12.27 4.47
C ARG A 35 13.07 12.11 3.08
N SER A 36 13.22 13.12 2.26
CA SER A 36 12.92 13.02 0.83
C SER A 36 13.96 12.17 0.11
N HIS A 37 13.64 11.69 -1.09
CA HIS A 37 14.59 10.93 -1.91
C HIS A 37 15.89 11.70 -2.21
N LYS A 38 15.83 13.03 -2.27
CA LYS A 38 17.03 13.89 -2.46
C LYS A 38 17.92 13.96 -1.22
N GLU A 39 17.35 13.81 -0.03
CA GLU A 39 18.07 13.85 1.24
C GLU A 39 18.57 12.46 1.66
N LEU A 40 17.86 11.40 1.26
CA LEU A 40 18.21 10.02 1.56
C LEU A 40 17.75 9.11 0.40
N ASP A 41 18.70 8.70 -0.41
CA ASP A 41 18.47 7.67 -1.42
C ASP A 41 18.51 6.30 -0.75
N LEU A 42 17.35 5.62 -0.70
CA LEU A 42 17.24 4.30 -0.09
C LEU A 42 17.89 3.18 -0.92
N LEU A 43 18.30 3.47 -2.17
CA LEU A 43 19.08 2.56 -2.99
C LEU A 43 20.57 2.58 -2.63
N ASP A 44 21.05 3.62 -1.94
CA ASP A 44 22.43 3.72 -1.47
C ASP A 44 22.58 3.12 -0.06
N PRO A 45 23.20 1.93 0.06
CA PRO A 45 23.35 1.27 1.36
C PRO A 45 24.25 2.06 2.33
N LYS A 46 25.18 2.86 1.83
CA LYS A 46 26.00 3.71 2.68
C LYS A 46 25.20 4.87 3.27
N ALA A 47 24.45 5.58 2.43
CA ALA A 47 23.60 6.66 2.87
C ALA A 47 22.58 6.22 3.92
N VAL A 48 21.96 5.02 3.74
CA VAL A 48 21.02 4.45 4.70
C VAL A 48 21.70 4.09 6.03
N ARG A 49 22.87 3.48 6.02
CA ARG A 49 23.63 3.20 7.26
C ARG A 49 24.02 4.48 8.00
N ASP A 50 24.54 5.48 7.28
CA ASP A 50 24.93 6.76 7.87
C ASP A 50 23.73 7.50 8.49
N PHE A 51 22.57 7.44 7.82
CA PHE A 51 21.31 7.97 8.33
C PHE A 51 20.91 7.30 9.65
N TYR A 52 20.85 5.97 9.71
CA TYR A 52 20.49 5.26 10.93
C TYR A 52 21.49 5.50 12.07
N ALA A 53 22.78 5.56 11.74
CA ALA A 53 23.83 5.82 12.73
C ALA A 53 23.70 7.24 13.35
N SER A 54 23.30 8.23 12.55
CA SER A 54 23.12 9.61 13.00
C SER A 54 21.79 9.86 13.70
N GLU A 55 20.69 9.39 13.11
CA GLU A 55 19.33 9.65 13.61
C GLU A 55 18.94 8.75 14.78
N LYS A 56 19.40 7.50 14.80
CA LYS A 56 19.09 6.49 15.84
C LYS A 56 17.60 6.43 16.18
N PRO A 57 16.71 6.17 15.21
CA PRO A 57 15.30 6.04 15.52
C PRO A 57 15.02 4.82 16.39
N ASP A 58 14.02 4.92 17.26
CA ASP A 58 13.53 3.81 18.09
C ASP A 58 12.66 2.85 17.28
N VAL A 59 11.92 3.44 16.33
CA VAL A 59 10.95 2.74 15.48
C VAL A 59 11.15 3.12 14.02
N ALA A 60 11.00 2.17 13.11
CA ALA A 60 11.01 2.43 11.67
C ALA A 60 9.73 1.93 11.00
N VAL A 61 9.18 2.72 10.08
CA VAL A 61 8.05 2.37 9.21
C VAL A 61 8.51 2.45 7.77
N ILE A 62 8.52 1.31 7.09
CA ILE A 62 9.02 1.21 5.71
C ILE A 62 7.83 1.19 4.74
N ALA A 63 7.38 2.38 4.36
CA ALA A 63 6.32 2.60 3.37
C ALA A 63 6.87 2.98 1.98
N ALA A 64 8.19 3.13 1.87
CA ALA A 64 8.85 3.44 0.60
C ALA A 64 8.83 2.22 -0.33
N ALA A 65 8.43 2.43 -1.57
CA ALA A 65 8.52 1.46 -2.64
C ALA A 65 8.38 2.15 -4.01
N ARG A 66 8.94 1.53 -5.05
CA ARG A 66 8.53 1.80 -6.42
C ARG A 66 7.23 1.04 -6.68
N VAL A 67 6.15 1.76 -6.94
CA VAL A 67 4.82 1.19 -7.20
C VAL A 67 4.29 1.61 -8.56
N GLY A 68 3.37 0.81 -9.13
CA GLY A 68 2.72 1.12 -10.41
C GLY A 68 1.64 0.09 -10.72
N GLY A 69 0.76 0.44 -11.66
CA GLY A 69 -0.26 -0.47 -12.17
C GLY A 69 0.32 -1.66 -12.95
N ILE A 70 -0.55 -2.55 -13.45
CA ILE A 70 -0.17 -3.76 -14.19
C ILE A 70 0.74 -3.43 -15.39
N GLY A 71 0.40 -2.40 -16.16
CA GLY A 71 1.18 -2.00 -17.34
C GLY A 71 2.62 -1.59 -16.99
N ALA A 72 2.79 -0.78 -15.94
CA ALA A 72 4.10 -0.35 -15.48
C ALA A 72 4.96 -1.51 -14.96
N ASN A 73 4.34 -2.41 -14.18
CA ASN A 73 5.02 -3.60 -13.66
C ASN A 73 5.47 -4.54 -14.79
N SER A 74 4.56 -4.88 -15.73
CA SER A 74 4.87 -5.76 -16.85
C SER A 74 5.97 -5.22 -17.76
N ALA A 75 6.03 -3.90 -17.95
CA ALA A 75 7.04 -3.27 -18.81
C ALA A 75 8.43 -3.19 -18.16
N ALA A 76 8.55 -3.31 -16.82
CA ALA A 76 9.80 -3.06 -16.10
C ALA A 76 10.01 -3.98 -14.89
N ASN A 77 9.61 -5.26 -14.97
CA ASN A 77 9.69 -6.21 -13.85
C ASN A 77 11.09 -6.26 -13.19
N SER A 78 12.16 -6.28 -13.99
CA SER A 78 13.54 -6.29 -13.47
C SER A 78 13.85 -5.06 -12.63
N ARG A 79 13.39 -3.88 -13.05
CA ARG A 79 13.60 -2.63 -12.32
C ARG A 79 12.76 -2.58 -11.04
N PHE A 80 11.52 -3.06 -11.10
CA PHE A 80 10.66 -3.19 -9.91
C PHE A 80 11.26 -4.16 -8.88
N LEU A 81 11.82 -5.28 -9.35
CA LEU A 81 12.54 -6.21 -8.48
C LEU A 81 13.74 -5.50 -7.84
N TYR A 82 14.67 -5.00 -8.65
CA TYR A 82 15.94 -4.46 -8.17
C TYR A 82 15.74 -3.28 -7.20
N GLU A 83 14.97 -2.26 -7.59
CA GLU A 83 14.80 -1.07 -6.76
C GLU A 83 14.07 -1.39 -5.44
N ASN A 84 13.00 -2.20 -5.47
CA ASN A 84 12.27 -2.56 -4.26
C ASN A 84 13.08 -3.52 -3.35
N GLU A 85 13.85 -4.42 -3.92
CA GLU A 85 14.76 -5.29 -3.18
C GLU A 85 15.80 -4.47 -2.42
N MET A 86 16.47 -3.54 -3.12
CA MET A 86 17.46 -2.66 -2.51
C MET A 86 16.85 -1.78 -1.42
N ILE A 87 15.68 -1.19 -1.64
CA ILE A 87 14.97 -0.42 -0.62
C ILE A 87 14.72 -1.28 0.61
N ALA A 88 14.15 -2.49 0.44
CA ALA A 88 13.83 -3.39 1.53
C ALA A 88 15.10 -3.83 2.29
N MET A 89 16.10 -4.33 1.57
CA MET A 89 17.33 -4.81 2.19
C MET A 89 18.07 -3.70 2.94
N ASN A 90 18.27 -2.53 2.31
CA ASN A 90 18.99 -1.44 2.92
C ASN A 90 18.27 -0.90 4.17
N THR A 91 16.95 -0.73 4.09
CA THR A 91 16.20 -0.14 5.21
C THR A 91 16.00 -1.10 6.37
N VAL A 92 15.65 -2.36 6.10
CA VAL A 92 15.41 -3.36 7.15
C VAL A 92 16.72 -3.81 7.80
N TRP A 93 17.74 -4.14 6.99
CA TRP A 93 19.04 -4.55 7.51
C TRP A 93 19.74 -3.38 8.23
N GLY A 94 19.74 -2.17 7.63
CA GLY A 94 20.33 -0.98 8.25
C GLY A 94 19.68 -0.63 9.59
N ALA A 95 18.36 -0.78 9.72
CA ALA A 95 17.66 -0.62 10.98
C ALA A 95 18.14 -1.64 12.04
N ALA A 96 18.28 -2.91 11.66
CA ALA A 96 18.74 -3.96 12.57
C ALA A 96 20.19 -3.75 13.05
N GLU A 97 21.09 -3.37 12.14
CA GLU A 97 22.49 -3.05 12.49
C GLU A 97 22.62 -1.81 13.41
N ALA A 98 21.71 -0.85 13.25
CA ALA A 98 21.67 0.35 14.09
C ALA A 98 20.95 0.17 15.44
N GLY A 99 20.42 -1.03 15.70
CA GLY A 99 19.74 -1.36 16.95
C GLY A 99 18.31 -0.86 17.06
N VAL A 100 17.65 -0.54 15.95
CA VAL A 100 16.21 -0.24 15.91
C VAL A 100 15.44 -1.47 16.39
N LYS A 101 14.67 -1.32 17.47
CA LYS A 101 14.01 -2.45 18.12
C LYS A 101 12.68 -2.85 17.51
N ARG A 102 11.98 -1.91 16.88
CA ARG A 102 10.65 -2.11 16.29
C ARG A 102 10.60 -1.60 14.86
N LEU A 103 10.09 -2.43 13.95
CA LEU A 103 9.95 -2.05 12.55
C LEU A 103 8.67 -2.61 11.96
N LEU A 104 7.94 -1.77 11.25
CA LEU A 104 6.80 -2.15 10.41
C LEU A 104 7.21 -2.06 8.94
N PHE A 105 7.19 -3.21 8.26
CA PHE A 105 7.40 -3.30 6.82
C PHE A 105 6.06 -3.39 6.08
N LEU A 106 5.82 -2.51 5.12
CA LEU A 106 4.64 -2.57 4.28
C LEU A 106 4.89 -3.43 3.04
N GLY A 107 4.27 -4.58 3.03
CA GLY A 107 4.20 -5.47 1.89
C GLY A 107 3.05 -5.12 0.94
N SER A 108 2.47 -6.13 0.36
CA SER A 108 1.28 -6.03 -0.52
C SER A 108 0.69 -7.42 -0.71
N THR A 109 -0.60 -7.53 -0.90
CA THR A 109 -1.25 -8.79 -1.27
C THR A 109 -0.83 -9.37 -2.62
N CYS A 110 0.02 -8.65 -3.37
CA CYS A 110 0.67 -9.18 -4.58
C CYS A 110 1.66 -10.33 -4.31
N ILE A 111 2.09 -10.51 -3.05
CA ILE A 111 2.98 -11.60 -2.62
C ILE A 111 2.32 -12.98 -2.65
N TYR A 112 1.00 -13.03 -2.69
CA TYR A 112 0.28 -14.30 -2.68
C TYR A 112 0.20 -14.92 -4.07
N PRO A 113 0.15 -16.27 -4.13
CA PRO A 113 0.00 -16.98 -5.38
C PRO A 113 -1.18 -16.47 -6.21
N ARG A 114 -1.01 -16.49 -7.53
CA ARG A 114 -2.07 -16.09 -8.48
C ARG A 114 -3.40 -16.82 -8.23
N MET A 115 -3.32 -18.11 -7.93
CA MET A 115 -4.47 -18.99 -7.70
C MET A 115 -4.65 -19.34 -6.22
N ALA A 116 -4.26 -18.45 -5.31
CA ALA A 116 -4.49 -18.64 -3.89
C ALA A 116 -5.98 -18.83 -3.57
N PRO A 117 -6.33 -19.62 -2.53
CA PRO A 117 -7.72 -19.74 -2.07
C PRO A 117 -8.28 -18.36 -1.69
N GLN A 118 -9.58 -18.21 -1.80
CA GLN A 118 -10.27 -16.94 -1.54
C GLN A 118 -11.32 -17.12 -0.43
N PRO A 119 -11.31 -16.30 0.63
CA PRO A 119 -10.35 -15.22 0.93
C PRO A 119 -8.92 -15.73 1.14
N ILE A 120 -7.92 -14.91 0.79
CA ILE A 120 -6.49 -15.30 0.82
C ILE A 120 -5.97 -15.25 2.26
N PRO A 121 -5.63 -16.37 2.90
CA PRO A 121 -5.03 -16.38 4.23
C PRO A 121 -3.52 -16.07 4.15
N GLU A 122 -2.94 -15.61 5.28
CA GLU A 122 -1.50 -15.38 5.39
C GLU A 122 -0.66 -16.64 5.09
N SER A 123 -1.20 -17.83 5.40
CA SER A 123 -0.57 -19.12 5.15
C SER A 123 -0.44 -19.48 3.66
N ALA A 124 -1.10 -18.74 2.76
CA ALA A 124 -0.96 -18.94 1.32
C ALA A 124 0.39 -18.43 0.76
N LEU A 125 1.19 -17.71 1.55
CA LEU A 125 2.50 -17.21 1.14
C LEU A 125 3.43 -18.35 0.69
N LEU A 126 4.01 -18.23 -0.52
CA LEU A 126 4.98 -19.18 -1.10
C LEU A 126 4.42 -20.60 -1.35
N THR A 127 3.13 -20.77 -1.47
CA THR A 127 2.53 -22.11 -1.72
C THR A 127 2.41 -22.47 -3.21
N SER A 128 2.50 -21.47 -4.11
CA SER A 128 2.42 -21.68 -5.57
C SER A 128 2.98 -20.46 -6.32
N GLU A 129 2.82 -20.46 -7.66
CA GLU A 129 3.34 -19.41 -8.55
C GLU A 129 2.68 -18.05 -8.34
N LEU A 130 3.49 -17.00 -8.48
CA LEU A 130 3.07 -15.61 -8.42
C LEU A 130 2.40 -15.15 -9.72
N GLU A 131 1.71 -13.99 -9.67
CA GLU A 131 1.20 -13.33 -10.86
C GLU A 131 2.37 -12.77 -11.69
N LYS A 132 2.51 -13.25 -12.92
CA LYS A 132 3.66 -12.93 -13.80
C LYS A 132 3.82 -11.45 -14.11
N THR A 133 2.71 -10.71 -14.17
CA THR A 133 2.73 -9.29 -14.54
C THR A 133 3.40 -8.40 -13.50
N ASN A 134 3.45 -8.81 -12.23
CA ASN A 134 4.06 -8.08 -11.13
C ASN A 134 5.00 -8.94 -10.26
N GLU A 135 5.49 -10.04 -10.82
CA GLU A 135 6.33 -11.02 -10.12
C GLU A 135 7.57 -10.36 -9.47
N GLY A 136 8.24 -9.46 -10.20
CA GLY A 136 9.42 -8.76 -9.66
C GLY A 136 9.11 -7.93 -8.41
N TYR A 137 8.00 -7.19 -8.42
CA TYR A 137 7.55 -6.46 -7.24
C TYR A 137 7.21 -7.39 -6.08
N ALA A 138 6.48 -8.47 -6.37
CA ALA A 138 6.07 -9.44 -5.36
C ALA A 138 7.28 -10.12 -4.70
N LEU A 139 8.28 -10.55 -5.48
CA LEU A 139 9.52 -11.16 -4.96
C LEU A 139 10.26 -10.20 -4.01
N ALA A 140 10.43 -8.93 -4.40
CA ALA A 140 11.07 -7.95 -3.55
C ALA A 140 10.32 -7.74 -2.22
N LYS A 141 8.98 -7.73 -2.26
CA LYS A 141 8.17 -7.63 -1.03
C LYS A 141 8.27 -8.89 -0.16
N ILE A 142 8.32 -10.08 -0.77
CA ILE A 142 8.55 -11.34 -0.06
C ILE A 142 9.92 -11.33 0.63
N SER A 143 10.97 -10.91 -0.05
CA SER A 143 12.32 -10.84 0.53
C SER A 143 12.35 -9.90 1.75
N GLY A 144 11.75 -8.72 1.65
CA GLY A 144 11.70 -7.76 2.76
C GLY A 144 10.96 -8.30 3.99
N LEU A 145 9.76 -8.90 3.79
CA LEU A 145 9.04 -9.50 4.90
C LEU A 145 9.76 -10.70 5.53
N LYS A 146 10.41 -11.54 4.70
CA LYS A 146 11.18 -12.69 5.22
C LYS A 146 12.43 -12.23 5.98
N LEU A 147 13.07 -11.15 5.55
CA LEU A 147 14.16 -10.56 6.32
C LEU A 147 13.67 -10.08 7.70
N CYS A 148 12.50 -9.43 7.79
CA CYS A 148 11.89 -9.05 9.06
C CYS A 148 11.63 -10.27 9.96
N GLU A 149 11.04 -11.33 9.43
CA GLU A 149 10.75 -12.58 10.13
C GLU A 149 12.04 -13.24 10.67
N PHE A 150 13.11 -13.32 9.85
CA PHE A 150 14.37 -13.93 10.26
C PHE A 150 15.08 -13.10 11.34
N LEU A 151 15.14 -11.78 11.19
CA LEU A 151 15.74 -10.90 12.19
C LEU A 151 14.98 -10.95 13.52
N ARG A 152 13.66 -11.06 13.49
CA ARG A 152 12.83 -11.26 14.67
C ARG A 152 13.19 -12.57 15.37
N ARG A 153 13.25 -13.68 14.64
CA ARG A 153 13.56 -15.00 15.17
C ARG A 153 15.00 -15.11 15.72
N GLU A 154 15.95 -14.51 15.01
CA GLU A 154 17.38 -14.64 15.31
C GLU A 154 17.86 -13.64 16.37
N ARG A 155 17.32 -12.43 16.36
CA ARG A 155 17.79 -11.31 17.20
C ARG A 155 16.76 -10.78 18.19
N GLY A 156 15.53 -11.33 18.22
CA GLY A 156 14.47 -10.88 19.13
C GLY A 156 13.90 -9.48 18.79
N LEU A 157 14.12 -8.97 17.57
CA LEU A 157 13.63 -7.67 17.13
C LEU A 157 12.13 -7.73 16.87
N LEU A 158 11.37 -6.70 17.23
CA LEU A 158 9.93 -6.62 16.98
C LEU A 158 9.64 -6.15 15.55
N TYR A 159 10.16 -6.87 14.56
CA TYR A 159 9.95 -6.61 13.15
C TYR A 159 8.75 -7.41 12.64
N HIS A 160 7.82 -6.75 11.98
CA HIS A 160 6.60 -7.36 11.47
C HIS A 160 6.13 -6.68 10.20
N SER A 161 5.17 -7.29 9.50
CA SER A 161 4.74 -6.84 8.19
C SER A 161 3.22 -6.79 8.07
N LEU A 162 2.70 -5.76 7.39
CA LEU A 162 1.30 -5.69 6.99
C LEU A 162 1.16 -5.84 5.48
N MET A 163 0.16 -6.62 5.06
CA MET A 163 -0.18 -6.89 3.66
C MET A 163 -1.49 -6.19 3.30
N PRO A 164 -1.42 -4.92 2.88
CA PRO A 164 -2.63 -4.21 2.48
C PRO A 164 -3.18 -4.74 1.16
N THR A 165 -4.51 -4.73 1.05
CA THR A 165 -5.26 -4.91 -0.19
C THR A 165 -5.13 -3.69 -1.12
N ASN A 166 -6.01 -3.52 -2.13
CA ASN A 166 -5.95 -2.36 -3.01
C ASN A 166 -6.29 -1.09 -2.22
N LEU A 167 -5.35 -0.17 -2.18
CA LEU A 167 -5.47 1.08 -1.46
C LEU A 167 -5.97 2.19 -2.36
N TYR A 168 -6.64 3.18 -1.77
CA TYR A 168 -7.06 4.41 -2.41
C TYR A 168 -7.20 5.52 -1.37
N GLY A 169 -7.17 6.78 -1.80
CA GLY A 169 -7.36 7.91 -0.89
C GLY A 169 -6.55 9.15 -1.29
N PRO A 170 -6.45 10.14 -0.39
CA PRO A 170 -5.68 11.37 -0.60
C PRO A 170 -4.22 11.10 -0.97
N GLY A 171 -3.71 11.80 -1.99
CA GLY A 171 -2.35 11.66 -2.48
C GLY A 171 -2.10 10.44 -3.36
N ASP A 172 -3.15 9.82 -3.90
CA ASP A 172 -3.03 8.71 -4.85
C ASP A 172 -2.46 9.18 -6.20
N ASN A 173 -2.13 8.22 -7.06
CA ASN A 173 -1.64 8.48 -8.42
C ASN A 173 -2.80 8.37 -9.42
N TYR A 174 -3.19 9.49 -9.99
CA TYR A 174 -4.30 9.60 -10.93
C TYR A 174 -3.89 9.49 -12.41
N ASP A 175 -2.67 9.01 -12.71
CA ASP A 175 -2.25 8.73 -14.08
C ASP A 175 -3.17 7.71 -14.75
N ILE A 176 -3.70 8.05 -15.94
CA ILE A 176 -4.68 7.20 -16.66
C ILE A 176 -4.03 5.91 -17.19
N VAL A 177 -2.74 5.94 -17.48
CA VAL A 177 -2.00 4.82 -18.10
C VAL A 177 -1.34 3.93 -17.05
N HIS A 178 -0.76 4.54 -16.02
CA HIS A 178 0.09 3.86 -15.03
C HIS A 178 -0.54 3.77 -13.63
N GLY A 179 -1.66 4.46 -13.40
CA GLY A 179 -2.37 4.45 -12.12
C GLY A 179 -3.13 3.14 -11.85
N HIS A 180 -3.61 3.00 -10.64
CA HIS A 180 -4.52 1.91 -10.26
C HIS A 180 -5.96 2.20 -10.72
N VAL A 181 -6.80 1.17 -10.71
CA VAL A 181 -8.15 1.24 -11.29
C VAL A 181 -9.00 2.35 -10.67
N LEU A 182 -9.04 2.46 -9.33
CA LEU A 182 -9.92 3.41 -8.64
C LEU A 182 -9.54 4.87 -8.90
N PRO A 183 -8.28 5.33 -8.70
CA PRO A 183 -7.90 6.70 -9.02
C PRO A 183 -8.04 7.01 -10.51
N THR A 184 -7.77 6.05 -11.39
CA THR A 184 -7.99 6.20 -12.84
C THR A 184 -9.47 6.42 -13.16
N LEU A 185 -10.38 5.71 -12.51
CA LEU A 185 -11.83 5.93 -12.66
C LEU A 185 -12.24 7.33 -12.20
N ILE A 186 -11.77 7.79 -11.04
CA ILE A 186 -12.06 9.16 -10.55
C ILE A 186 -11.65 10.18 -11.61
N ARG A 187 -10.40 10.12 -12.09
CA ARG A 187 -9.93 11.07 -13.10
C ARG A 187 -10.73 10.99 -14.40
N LYS A 188 -11.09 9.80 -14.87
CA LYS A 188 -11.90 9.62 -16.08
C LYS A 188 -13.28 10.28 -15.91
N PHE A 189 -13.98 10.03 -14.80
CA PHE A 189 -15.31 10.62 -14.56
C PHE A 189 -15.27 12.14 -14.29
N GLU A 190 -14.17 12.66 -13.78
CA GLU A 190 -13.98 14.11 -13.61
C GLU A 190 -13.67 14.83 -14.94
N THR A 191 -13.00 14.16 -15.89
CA THR A 191 -12.52 14.80 -17.11
C THR A 191 -13.34 14.49 -18.37
N MET A 192 -13.94 13.28 -18.45
CA MET A 192 -14.73 12.84 -19.62
C MET A 192 -16.21 13.13 -19.41
N LYS A 193 -16.86 13.84 -20.33
CA LYS A 193 -18.24 14.34 -20.15
C LYS A 193 -19.31 13.43 -20.74
N ASP A 194 -19.04 12.81 -21.89
CA ASP A 194 -20.03 12.05 -22.65
C ASP A 194 -19.91 10.55 -22.40
N VAL A 195 -18.73 9.98 -22.59
CA VAL A 195 -18.47 8.55 -22.50
C VAL A 195 -17.17 8.28 -21.72
N VAL A 196 -17.21 7.32 -20.83
CA VAL A 196 -16.04 6.78 -20.11
C VAL A 196 -15.80 5.35 -20.58
N PRO A 197 -14.76 5.12 -21.41
CA PRO A 197 -14.40 3.80 -21.87
C PRO A 197 -13.65 3.02 -20.78
N LEU A 198 -14.13 1.79 -20.50
CA LEU A 198 -13.54 0.89 -19.50
C LEU A 198 -13.23 -0.47 -20.14
N TRP A 199 -12.11 -1.05 -19.74
CA TRP A 199 -11.65 -2.34 -20.26
C TRP A 199 -12.36 -3.51 -19.58
N GLY A 200 -12.51 -4.61 -20.32
CA GLY A 200 -13.06 -5.86 -19.83
C GLY A 200 -14.58 -5.86 -19.73
N THR A 201 -15.11 -6.79 -18.95
CA THR A 201 -16.56 -6.96 -18.70
C THR A 201 -17.02 -6.28 -17.41
N GLY A 202 -16.07 -5.86 -16.57
CA GLY A 202 -16.32 -5.32 -15.24
C GLY A 202 -16.72 -6.37 -14.19
N LYS A 203 -16.61 -7.66 -14.49
CA LYS A 203 -17.00 -8.76 -13.59
C LYS A 203 -15.96 -9.11 -12.53
N ALA A 204 -14.70 -8.70 -12.73
CA ALA A 204 -13.63 -8.97 -11.77
C ALA A 204 -13.97 -8.38 -10.39
N ILE A 205 -13.74 -9.15 -9.34
CA ILE A 205 -14.07 -8.80 -7.96
C ILE A 205 -12.81 -8.36 -7.24
N ARG A 206 -12.88 -7.23 -6.55
CA ARG A 206 -11.78 -6.64 -5.78
C ARG A 206 -12.24 -6.18 -4.41
N GLU A 207 -11.27 -5.98 -3.56
CA GLU A 207 -11.39 -5.36 -2.27
C GLU A 207 -10.62 -4.04 -2.28
N PHE A 208 -11.18 -3.00 -1.66
CA PHE A 208 -10.55 -1.68 -1.55
C PHE A 208 -10.54 -1.21 -0.09
N LEU A 209 -9.42 -0.65 0.34
CA LEU A 209 -9.25 -0.10 1.68
C LEU A 209 -8.82 1.36 1.59
N HIS A 210 -9.50 2.24 2.33
CA HIS A 210 -9.09 3.64 2.40
C HIS A 210 -7.73 3.78 3.08
N VAL A 211 -6.89 4.67 2.58
CA VAL A 211 -5.50 4.82 3.06
C VAL A 211 -5.41 5.24 4.53
N ASP A 212 -6.39 5.99 5.04
CA ASP A 212 -6.40 6.39 6.45
C ASP A 212 -6.76 5.20 7.37
N ASP A 213 -7.56 4.24 6.91
CA ASP A 213 -7.76 2.96 7.63
C ASP A 213 -6.48 2.12 7.64
N LEU A 214 -5.72 2.08 6.53
CA LEU A 214 -4.41 1.43 6.56
C LEU A 214 -3.47 2.14 7.54
N ALA A 215 -3.46 3.47 7.57
CA ALA A 215 -2.63 4.22 8.52
C ALA A 215 -3.02 3.90 9.98
N ALA A 216 -4.32 3.79 10.27
CA ALA A 216 -4.82 3.33 11.56
C ALA A 216 -4.38 1.89 11.88
N ALA A 217 -4.42 0.98 10.89
CA ALA A 217 -3.92 -0.39 11.06
C ALA A 217 -2.40 -0.43 11.34
N CYS A 218 -1.63 0.42 10.66
CA CYS A 218 -0.18 0.54 10.92
C CYS A 218 0.09 0.97 12.35
N LEU A 219 -0.61 1.98 12.84
CA LEU A 219 -0.47 2.47 14.20
C LEU A 219 -0.90 1.41 15.22
N PHE A 220 -2.04 0.77 15.00
CA PHE A 220 -2.51 -0.35 15.82
C PHE A 220 -1.46 -1.47 15.90
N ALA A 221 -0.92 -1.92 14.77
CA ALA A 221 0.09 -2.99 14.73
C ALA A 221 1.39 -2.59 15.45
N LEU A 222 1.81 -1.33 15.32
CA LEU A 222 2.98 -0.78 16.01
C LEU A 222 2.78 -0.68 17.52
N GLU A 223 1.55 -0.55 18.01
CA GLU A 223 1.23 -0.47 19.45
C GLU A 223 1.04 -1.86 20.10
N LEU A 224 0.85 -2.93 19.31
CA LEU A 224 0.80 -4.29 19.85
C LEU A 224 2.11 -4.64 20.58
N GLU A 225 2.02 -5.24 21.75
CA GLU A 225 3.18 -5.71 22.50
C GLU A 225 3.96 -6.78 21.73
N ASN A 226 3.25 -7.75 21.18
CA ASN A 226 3.81 -8.85 20.39
C ASN A 226 3.00 -9.06 19.10
N PRO A 227 3.19 -8.22 18.06
CA PRO A 227 2.46 -8.36 16.81
C PRO A 227 2.81 -9.68 16.10
N PRO A 228 1.88 -10.34 15.38
CA PRO A 228 2.23 -11.41 14.43
C PRO A 228 3.24 -10.95 13.38
N ASP A 229 4.05 -11.90 12.85
CA ASP A 229 5.08 -11.60 11.84
C ASP A 229 4.48 -10.99 10.57
N LEU A 230 3.29 -11.46 10.19
CA LEU A 230 2.57 -11.10 8.98
C LEU A 230 1.07 -10.99 9.29
N MET A 231 0.43 -9.90 8.86
CA MET A 231 -1.02 -9.72 8.94
C MET A 231 -1.57 -9.12 7.65
N ASN A 232 -2.65 -9.71 7.15
CA ASN A 232 -3.44 -9.11 6.09
C ASN A 232 -4.25 -7.92 6.61
N VAL A 233 -4.32 -6.87 5.80
CA VAL A 233 -5.12 -5.67 6.11
C VAL A 233 -6.03 -5.33 4.94
N GLY A 234 -7.33 -5.41 5.17
CA GLY A 234 -8.35 -5.16 4.15
C GLY A 234 -9.66 -4.72 4.78
N SER A 235 -10.59 -4.29 3.93
CA SER A 235 -11.95 -3.92 4.35
C SER A 235 -12.81 -5.14 4.69
N GLY A 236 -12.55 -6.27 4.04
CA GLY A 236 -13.40 -7.46 4.06
C GLY A 236 -14.63 -7.33 3.17
N GLU A 237 -14.72 -6.25 2.39
CA GLU A 237 -15.84 -5.98 1.49
C GLU A 237 -15.43 -6.18 0.04
N GLU A 238 -16.24 -6.90 -0.70
CA GLU A 238 -16.02 -7.18 -2.12
C GLU A 238 -16.89 -6.28 -2.99
N VAL A 239 -16.31 -5.84 -4.10
CA VAL A 239 -17.01 -5.09 -5.12
C VAL A 239 -16.54 -5.51 -6.51
N THR A 240 -17.45 -5.67 -7.46
CA THR A 240 -17.09 -5.84 -8.86
C THR A 240 -16.54 -4.53 -9.42
N ILE A 241 -15.69 -4.60 -10.43
CA ILE A 241 -15.22 -3.38 -11.12
C ILE A 241 -16.37 -2.59 -11.73
N ARG A 242 -17.49 -3.26 -12.09
CA ARG A 242 -18.71 -2.59 -12.57
C ARG A 242 -19.38 -1.78 -11.46
N GLU A 243 -19.60 -2.37 -10.30
CA GLU A 243 -20.16 -1.67 -9.13
C GLU A 243 -19.26 -0.54 -8.68
N LEU A 244 -17.94 -0.75 -8.68
CA LEU A 244 -16.97 0.31 -8.38
C LEU A 244 -17.10 1.48 -9.36
N ALA A 245 -17.20 1.22 -10.66
CA ALA A 245 -17.34 2.27 -11.67
C ALA A 245 -18.62 3.09 -11.48
N GLU A 246 -19.75 2.44 -11.16
CA GLU A 246 -21.01 3.14 -10.85
C GLU A 246 -20.89 3.93 -9.53
N ALA A 247 -20.23 3.40 -8.51
CA ALA A 247 -20.01 4.10 -7.24
C ALA A 247 -19.12 5.35 -7.44
N VAL A 248 -18.04 5.24 -8.22
CA VAL A 248 -17.17 6.40 -8.55
C VAL A 248 -17.93 7.43 -9.40
N LYS A 249 -18.71 6.99 -10.39
CA LYS A 249 -19.59 7.87 -11.18
C LYS A 249 -20.54 8.67 -10.29
N ALA A 250 -21.19 7.99 -9.34
CA ALA A 250 -22.08 8.63 -8.37
C ALA A 250 -21.33 9.64 -7.47
N ALA A 251 -20.16 9.25 -6.93
CA ALA A 251 -19.35 10.11 -6.05
C ALA A 251 -18.82 11.36 -6.75
N THR A 252 -18.49 11.28 -8.06
CA THR A 252 -18.06 12.43 -8.86
C THR A 252 -19.23 13.30 -9.34
N GLY A 253 -20.47 12.79 -9.31
CA GLY A 253 -21.63 13.43 -9.91
C GLY A 253 -21.62 13.42 -11.43
N SER A 254 -20.83 12.56 -12.07
CA SER A 254 -20.72 12.48 -13.52
C SER A 254 -21.98 11.89 -14.15
N THR A 255 -22.41 12.47 -15.28
CA THR A 255 -23.51 11.96 -16.11
C THR A 255 -23.03 11.12 -17.30
N ALA A 256 -21.72 10.97 -17.50
CA ALA A 256 -21.12 10.25 -18.61
C ALA A 256 -21.62 8.80 -18.66
N LYS A 257 -21.77 8.26 -19.87
CA LYS A 257 -22.11 6.85 -20.09
C LYS A 257 -20.88 5.98 -19.92
N ILE A 258 -21.04 4.83 -19.28
CA ILE A 258 -19.96 3.81 -19.17
C ILE A 258 -20.05 2.89 -20.39
N GLU A 259 -18.96 2.78 -21.13
CA GLU A 259 -18.82 1.82 -22.22
C GLU A 259 -17.72 0.79 -21.91
N TRP A 260 -18.09 -0.50 -21.99
CA TRP A 260 -17.20 -1.61 -21.68
C TRP A 260 -16.61 -2.19 -22.97
N ASP A 261 -15.28 -2.24 -23.05
CA ASP A 261 -14.56 -2.94 -24.12
C ASP A 261 -14.23 -4.38 -23.69
N ALA A 262 -15.15 -5.30 -23.97
CA ALA A 262 -15.01 -6.72 -23.63
C ALA A 262 -13.89 -7.43 -24.44
N THR A 263 -13.27 -6.77 -25.43
CA THR A 263 -12.11 -7.33 -26.16
C THR A 263 -10.82 -7.25 -25.32
N LYS A 264 -10.83 -6.46 -24.23
CA LYS A 264 -9.73 -6.32 -23.30
C LYS A 264 -9.89 -7.30 -22.12
N PRO A 265 -8.77 -7.77 -21.52
CA PRO A 265 -8.84 -8.74 -20.43
C PRO A 265 -9.39 -8.13 -19.12
N ASP A 266 -10.10 -8.94 -18.33
CA ASP A 266 -10.61 -8.57 -16.99
C ASP A 266 -9.55 -8.66 -15.87
N GLY A 267 -8.42 -9.30 -16.10
CA GLY A 267 -7.44 -9.61 -15.04
C GLY A 267 -7.87 -10.80 -14.17
N THR A 268 -7.28 -10.93 -12.98
CA THR A 268 -7.60 -12.01 -12.02
C THR A 268 -9.08 -11.95 -11.60
N PRO A 269 -9.84 -13.05 -11.63
CA PRO A 269 -11.29 -13.04 -11.39
C PRO A 269 -11.69 -12.48 -10.02
N ARG A 270 -11.01 -12.90 -8.93
CA ARG A 270 -11.30 -12.48 -7.55
C ARG A 270 -10.03 -12.28 -6.76
N LYS A 271 -9.99 -11.23 -5.91
CA LYS A 271 -8.89 -10.98 -4.98
C LYS A 271 -9.44 -10.33 -3.71
N LEU A 272 -9.59 -11.13 -2.68
CA LEU A 272 -10.05 -10.76 -1.34
C LEU A 272 -9.07 -11.33 -0.31
N CYS A 273 -8.70 -10.56 0.71
CA CYS A 273 -7.87 -11.04 1.81
C CYS A 273 -8.70 -11.59 2.96
N ASP A 274 -8.21 -12.66 3.58
CA ASP A 274 -8.67 -13.04 4.91
C ASP A 274 -8.07 -12.07 5.94
N THR A 275 -8.93 -11.35 6.62
CA THR A 275 -8.55 -10.38 7.66
C THR A 275 -8.89 -10.85 9.06
N ALA A 276 -9.21 -12.14 9.24
CA ALA A 276 -9.62 -12.70 10.52
C ALA A 276 -8.56 -12.50 11.61
N LEU A 277 -7.27 -12.63 11.26
CA LEU A 277 -6.17 -12.45 12.21
C LEU A 277 -6.16 -11.04 12.80
N ILE A 278 -6.08 -9.99 12.00
CA ILE A 278 -6.02 -8.61 12.50
C ILE A 278 -7.32 -8.22 13.22
N ARG A 279 -8.48 -8.72 12.75
CA ARG A 279 -9.77 -8.51 13.41
C ARG A 279 -9.84 -9.17 14.79
N SER A 280 -9.27 -10.37 14.95
CA SER A 280 -9.21 -11.06 16.25
C SER A 280 -8.37 -10.31 17.29
N LEU A 281 -7.41 -9.50 16.83
CA LEU A 281 -6.60 -8.64 17.68
C LEU A 281 -7.30 -7.31 18.04
N GLY A 282 -8.45 -7.01 17.43
CA GLY A 282 -9.29 -5.85 17.77
C GLY A 282 -9.32 -4.74 16.73
N TRP A 283 -8.57 -4.82 15.63
CA TRP A 283 -8.63 -3.81 14.56
C TRP A 283 -9.75 -4.12 13.55
N LYS A 284 -10.41 -3.08 13.07
CA LYS A 284 -11.37 -3.11 11.95
C LYS A 284 -11.34 -1.78 11.19
N PRO A 285 -11.64 -1.77 9.87
CA PRO A 285 -11.77 -0.54 9.10
C PRO A 285 -12.96 0.28 9.62
N ALA A 286 -12.85 1.59 9.50
CA ALA A 286 -13.87 2.55 9.92
C ALA A 286 -14.53 3.29 8.73
N ILE A 287 -13.91 3.26 7.55
CA ILE A 287 -14.31 4.00 6.36
C ILE A 287 -14.84 3.01 5.32
N ASP A 288 -16.16 3.01 5.10
CA ASP A 288 -16.77 2.24 4.02
C ASP A 288 -16.42 2.82 2.64
N LEU A 289 -16.66 2.04 1.58
CA LEU A 289 -16.30 2.44 0.21
C LEU A 289 -16.98 3.76 -0.21
N ARG A 290 -18.25 3.98 0.13
CA ARG A 290 -18.98 5.20 -0.24
C ARG A 290 -18.34 6.42 0.40
N LYS A 291 -18.11 6.37 1.71
CA LYS A 291 -17.47 7.47 2.43
C LYS A 291 -16.03 7.72 1.96
N GLY A 292 -15.28 6.66 1.73
CA GLY A 292 -13.92 6.74 1.21
C GLY A 292 -13.87 7.37 -0.19
N LEU A 293 -14.82 7.06 -1.08
CA LEU A 293 -14.93 7.71 -2.39
C LEU A 293 -15.24 9.19 -2.27
N GLU A 294 -16.18 9.61 -1.41
CA GLU A 294 -16.47 11.02 -1.15
C GLU A 294 -15.22 11.79 -0.72
N LEU A 295 -14.47 11.24 0.24
CA LEU A 295 -13.21 11.83 0.73
C LEU A 295 -12.15 11.92 -0.37
N THR A 296 -12.01 10.85 -1.16
CA THR A 296 -10.98 10.77 -2.21
C THR A 296 -11.29 11.72 -3.37
N VAL A 297 -12.55 11.82 -3.80
CA VAL A 297 -12.96 12.79 -4.84
C VAL A 297 -12.77 14.23 -4.36
N ALA A 298 -13.10 14.53 -3.10
CA ALA A 298 -12.85 15.84 -2.53
C ALA A 298 -11.36 16.19 -2.51
N SER A 299 -10.50 15.23 -2.12
CA SER A 299 -9.04 15.40 -2.14
C SER A 299 -8.50 15.59 -3.57
N TYR A 300 -8.97 14.77 -4.53
CA TYR A 300 -8.61 14.92 -5.94
C TYR A 300 -8.85 16.35 -6.44
N ARG A 301 -10.04 16.89 -6.18
CA ARG A 301 -10.41 18.26 -6.60
C ARG A 301 -9.54 19.32 -5.91
N ALA A 302 -9.26 19.15 -4.62
CA ALA A 302 -8.40 20.07 -3.86
C ALA A 302 -6.94 20.01 -4.34
N GLU A 303 -6.39 18.82 -4.56
CA GLU A 303 -5.03 18.61 -5.08
C GLU A 303 -4.88 19.17 -6.50
N LEU A 304 -5.91 19.01 -7.36
CA LEU A 304 -5.93 19.57 -8.70
C LEU A 304 -5.93 21.11 -8.66
N ALA A 305 -6.77 21.70 -7.81
CA ALA A 305 -6.83 23.15 -7.64
C ALA A 305 -5.53 23.75 -7.07
N ALA A 306 -4.84 23.00 -6.20
CA ALA A 306 -3.56 23.39 -5.61
C ALA A 306 -2.34 23.10 -6.51
N GLY A 307 -2.51 22.41 -7.64
CA GLY A 307 -1.42 21.99 -8.51
C GLY A 307 -0.47 20.95 -7.89
N THR A 308 -0.94 20.21 -6.90
CA THR A 308 -0.16 19.18 -6.16
C THR A 308 -0.52 17.75 -6.54
N ILE A 309 -1.51 17.60 -7.42
CA ILE A 309 -1.99 16.28 -7.88
C ILE A 309 -0.89 15.49 -8.59
N ARG A 310 -0.88 14.18 -8.38
CA ARG A 310 0.01 13.23 -9.06
C ARG A 310 -0.72 12.66 -10.27
N LEU A 311 -0.28 13.07 -11.48
CA LEU A 311 -0.86 12.68 -12.77
C LEU A 311 0.09 11.80 -13.57
#